data_89802832601f0a88263e2d4c741bacb4
#
_entry.id   89802832601f0a88263e2d4c741bacb4
#
_cell.length_a   1.000
_cell.length_b   1.000
_cell.length_c   1.000
_cell.angle_alpha   90.00
_cell.angle_beta   90.00
_cell.angle_gamma   90.00
#
_symmetry.space_group_name_H-M   'P 1'
#
loop_
_entity.id
_entity.type
_entity.pdbx_description
1 polymer ?
#
loop_
_entity_poly.entity_id
_entity_poly.type
_entity_poly.pdbx_seq_one_letter_code
_entity_poly.pdbx_strand_id
1 'polypeptide(L)'
;MASGGIITTNGKNWLLNRGYKATTDYDEVYYLKLGIGTTTPVSTDTTMEIPVPISNGTINDNGDNALTGSDGGTNTTDNGTTYKQGGGVIENKAQNLIKNDTNATAIWTITDLDTEGSNITSTDYVSLWLYIKDATALAKLKTSGTCFEAKFGEDTSNYYSITKEASDLGVGWNWIYSYPDTVADLTETGTVTGDIDTFILEITTNNSTDELVAGDTIYDLLHCYTDTQLIKSIEASYPTFNTTNKTASTRFKVAVTEANGFDITEVGVFSKDATPIMISHDVIDGESKTTSDEFRFNTTDEV
;
A
#
# COMPACT_ATOMS: atom_id res chain seq x y z
N MET A 1 15.39 14.77 -5.42
CA MET A 1 16.85 14.48 -5.25
C MET A 1 17.07 13.10 -5.84
N ALA A 2 18.11 12.92 -6.64
CA ALA A 2 18.45 11.59 -7.11
C ALA A 2 18.99 10.81 -5.90
N SER A 3 18.18 9.91 -5.33
CA SER A 3 18.70 8.86 -4.49
C SER A 3 19.55 7.97 -5.38
N GLY A 4 20.65 7.46 -4.90
CA GLY A 4 21.56 6.63 -5.68
C GLY A 4 21.03 5.21 -5.79
N GLY A 5 20.10 4.97 -6.71
CA GLY A 5 19.59 3.64 -6.99
C GLY A 5 20.72 2.65 -7.31
N ILE A 6 20.50 1.39 -7.00
CA ILE A 6 21.48 0.33 -7.24
C ILE A 6 21.23 -0.30 -8.62
N ILE A 7 22.32 -0.44 -9.40
CA ILE A 7 22.30 -1.34 -10.55
C ILE A 7 22.35 -2.77 -10.06
N THR A 8 21.32 -3.57 -10.32
CA THR A 8 21.25 -4.97 -9.93
C THR A 8 22.32 -5.81 -10.65
N THR A 9 22.58 -7.03 -10.17
CA THR A 9 23.47 -7.97 -10.87
C THR A 9 22.95 -8.27 -12.28
N ASN A 10 21.64 -8.41 -12.43
CA ASN A 10 21.00 -8.58 -13.73
C ASN A 10 21.14 -7.34 -14.61
N GLY A 11 21.06 -6.14 -14.05
CA GLY A 11 21.31 -4.89 -14.76
C GLY A 11 22.74 -4.76 -15.24
N LYS A 12 23.74 -5.18 -14.46
CA LYS A 12 25.15 -5.24 -14.89
C LYS A 12 25.33 -6.24 -16.05
N ASN A 13 24.72 -7.42 -15.96
CA ASN A 13 24.73 -8.41 -17.04
C ASN A 13 24.04 -7.88 -18.28
N TRP A 14 22.92 -7.15 -18.14
CA TRP A 14 22.22 -6.49 -19.22
C TRP A 14 23.13 -5.47 -19.93
N LEU A 15 23.84 -4.61 -19.20
CA LEU A 15 24.79 -3.64 -19.77
C LEU A 15 25.90 -4.34 -20.56
N LEU A 16 26.50 -5.39 -19.99
CA LEU A 16 27.55 -6.15 -20.67
C LEU A 16 27.02 -6.85 -21.94
N ASN A 17 25.84 -7.43 -21.88
CA ASN A 17 25.22 -8.09 -23.00
C ASN A 17 24.96 -7.11 -24.16
N ARG A 18 24.31 -5.97 -23.85
CA ARG A 18 23.98 -4.93 -24.83
C ARG A 18 25.22 -4.26 -25.44
N GLY A 19 26.29 -4.09 -24.65
CA GLY A 19 27.50 -3.37 -25.08
C GLY A 19 28.52 -4.22 -25.80
N TYR A 20 28.59 -5.54 -25.54
CA TYR A 20 29.73 -6.36 -25.97
C TYR A 20 29.37 -7.63 -26.75
N LYS A 21 28.09 -8.02 -26.80
CA LYS A 21 27.66 -9.17 -27.60
C LYS A 21 27.22 -8.76 -28.99
N ALA A 22 27.55 -9.57 -29.98
CA ALA A 22 27.11 -9.41 -31.38
C ALA A 22 25.60 -9.63 -31.53
N THR A 23 25.03 -10.53 -30.74
CA THR A 23 23.60 -10.75 -30.60
C THR A 23 23.23 -10.46 -29.15
N THR A 24 22.19 -9.66 -28.92
CA THR A 24 21.73 -9.34 -27.58
C THR A 24 20.68 -10.34 -27.12
N ASP A 25 20.86 -10.87 -25.90
CA ASP A 25 19.87 -11.76 -25.28
C ASP A 25 18.83 -10.93 -24.50
N TYR A 26 19.02 -9.61 -24.40
CA TYR A 26 18.17 -8.70 -23.61
C TYR A 26 17.73 -7.52 -24.47
N ASP A 27 16.47 -7.11 -24.25
CA ASP A 27 15.87 -5.93 -24.88
C ASP A 27 16.27 -4.62 -24.18
N GLU A 28 15.85 -3.50 -24.73
CA GLU A 28 16.12 -2.16 -24.18
C GLU A 28 15.44 -1.91 -22.83
N VAL A 29 15.88 -0.89 -22.12
CA VAL A 29 15.16 -0.28 -20.98
C VAL A 29 13.79 0.18 -21.46
N TYR A 30 12.72 -0.27 -20.80
CA TYR A 30 11.39 0.04 -21.30
C TYR A 30 10.31 0.22 -20.24
N TYR A 31 10.40 -0.48 -19.11
CA TYR A 31 9.35 -0.46 -18.10
C TYR A 31 9.83 0.16 -16.80
N LEU A 32 8.91 0.86 -16.15
CA LEU A 32 8.97 1.24 -14.75
C LEU A 32 7.90 0.47 -13.97
N LYS A 33 8.26 -0.06 -12.82
CA LYS A 33 7.33 -0.54 -11.80
C LYS A 33 7.48 0.31 -10.56
N LEU A 34 6.38 0.50 -9.85
CA LEU A 34 6.33 1.22 -8.59
C LEU A 34 6.00 0.27 -7.47
N GLY A 35 6.45 0.60 -6.29
CA GLY A 35 6.17 -0.16 -5.07
C GLY A 35 6.14 0.73 -3.84
N ILE A 36 5.88 0.09 -2.73
CA ILE A 36 5.82 0.68 -1.40
C ILE A 36 6.80 -0.02 -0.45
N GLY A 37 7.69 -0.84 -0.99
CA GLY A 37 8.79 -1.44 -0.24
C GLY A 37 9.71 -0.37 0.32
N THR A 38 10.29 -0.64 1.48
CA THR A 38 11.22 0.27 2.19
C THR A 38 12.55 -0.38 2.50
N THR A 39 12.72 -1.64 2.15
CA THR A 39 13.98 -2.36 2.37
C THR A 39 15.08 -1.80 1.46
N THR A 40 16.24 -1.55 2.04
CA THR A 40 17.39 -1.05 1.27
C THR A 40 17.69 -1.98 0.09
N PRO A 41 17.71 -1.46 -1.15
CA PRO A 41 17.96 -2.28 -2.33
C PRO A 41 19.30 -2.99 -2.30
N VAL A 42 19.32 -4.22 -2.77
CA VAL A 42 20.55 -5.02 -2.89
C VAL A 42 20.76 -5.47 -4.33
N SER A 43 22.01 -5.74 -4.70
CA SER A 43 22.35 -6.09 -6.09
C SER A 43 21.73 -7.40 -6.60
N THR A 44 21.16 -8.19 -5.72
CA THR A 44 20.50 -9.46 -6.05
C THR A 44 19.00 -9.31 -6.30
N ASP A 45 18.44 -8.12 -6.14
CA ASP A 45 17.02 -7.88 -6.37
C ASP A 45 16.64 -8.16 -7.83
N THR A 46 15.53 -8.83 -8.00
CA THR A 46 14.98 -9.21 -9.31
C THR A 46 13.54 -8.74 -9.51
N THR A 47 12.86 -8.39 -8.42
CA THR A 47 11.47 -7.95 -8.39
C THR A 47 11.32 -6.78 -7.42
N MET A 48 10.20 -6.06 -7.50
CA MET A 48 9.78 -5.12 -6.47
C MET A 48 9.53 -5.86 -5.15
N GLU A 49 9.80 -5.22 -4.03
CA GLU A 49 9.49 -5.78 -2.71
C GLU A 49 7.97 -5.87 -2.51
N ILE A 50 7.27 -4.76 -2.70
CA ILE A 50 5.81 -4.68 -2.60
C ILE A 50 5.28 -3.85 -3.77
N PRO A 51 4.90 -4.48 -4.88
CA PRO A 51 4.47 -3.75 -6.07
C PRO A 51 3.09 -3.11 -5.91
N VAL A 52 2.93 -1.92 -6.47
CA VAL A 52 1.64 -1.21 -6.56
C VAL A 52 0.79 -1.81 -7.69
N PRO A 53 -0.52 -2.00 -7.50
CA PRO A 53 -1.41 -2.52 -8.54
C PRO A 53 -1.67 -1.53 -9.67
N ILE A 54 -2.17 -2.04 -10.80
CA ILE A 54 -2.43 -1.26 -12.02
C ILE A 54 -3.55 -0.24 -11.87
N SER A 55 -4.55 -0.56 -11.06
CA SER A 55 -5.72 0.28 -10.83
C SER A 55 -5.85 0.65 -9.37
N ASN A 56 -6.70 1.62 -9.08
CA ASN A 56 -7.07 1.96 -7.70
C ASN A 56 -7.90 0.86 -7.04
N GLY A 57 -8.33 -0.16 -7.79
CA GLY A 57 -9.24 -1.17 -7.31
C GLY A 57 -10.62 -0.61 -6.94
N THR A 58 -11.35 -1.36 -6.15
CA THR A 58 -12.62 -0.95 -5.60
C THR A 58 -12.41 -0.35 -4.22
N ILE A 59 -12.93 0.85 -4.02
CA ILE A 59 -13.00 1.46 -2.70
C ILE A 59 -14.25 0.91 -2.03
N ASN A 60 -14.04 0.11 -0.98
CA ASN A 60 -15.12 -0.53 -0.25
C ASN A 60 -15.69 0.42 0.81
N ASP A 61 -14.84 1.23 1.40
CA ASP A 61 -15.23 2.30 2.31
C ASP A 61 -14.20 3.44 2.22
N ASN A 62 -14.67 4.66 1.99
CA ASN A 62 -13.85 5.86 1.91
C ASN A 62 -13.72 6.59 3.27
N GLY A 63 -14.07 5.92 4.37
CA GLY A 63 -14.05 6.49 5.73
C GLY A 63 -15.26 7.36 6.05
N ASP A 64 -16.28 7.44 5.20
CA ASP A 64 -17.47 8.24 5.47
C ASP A 64 -18.69 7.41 5.92
N ASN A 65 -18.65 6.10 5.83
CA ASN A 65 -19.66 5.22 6.38
C ASN A 65 -19.60 5.17 7.91
N ALA A 66 -20.75 5.26 8.53
CA ALA A 66 -20.85 5.18 9.98
C ALA A 66 -20.57 3.75 10.45
N LEU A 67 -19.55 3.60 11.28
CA LEU A 67 -19.27 2.35 11.98
C LEU A 67 -20.28 2.14 13.12
N THR A 68 -20.72 0.92 13.32
CA THR A 68 -21.50 0.53 14.50
C THR A 68 -20.57 -0.04 15.56
N GLY A 69 -20.39 0.65 16.66
CA GLY A 69 -19.54 0.20 17.77
C GLY A 69 -20.25 -0.80 18.69
N SER A 70 -19.50 -1.79 19.17
CA SER A 70 -19.88 -2.76 20.20
C SER A 70 -18.73 -3.04 21.16
N ASP A 71 -18.98 -3.79 22.22
CA ASP A 71 -17.97 -4.17 23.23
C ASP A 71 -17.16 -2.97 23.78
N GLY A 72 -17.85 -1.85 23.95
CA GLY A 72 -17.24 -0.61 24.42
C GLY A 72 -16.68 0.29 23.32
N GLY A 73 -16.81 -0.11 22.05
CA GLY A 73 -16.50 0.72 20.89
C GLY A 73 -17.61 1.72 20.60
N THR A 74 -17.23 2.94 20.27
CA THR A 74 -18.07 3.99 19.67
C THR A 74 -17.24 4.71 18.62
N ASN A 75 -17.88 5.48 17.74
CA ASN A 75 -17.16 6.24 16.73
C ASN A 75 -17.77 7.62 16.52
N THR A 76 -16.98 8.49 15.94
CA THR A 76 -17.43 9.79 15.42
C THR A 76 -16.74 10.05 14.09
N THR A 77 -17.50 10.57 13.13
CA THR A 77 -16.92 10.98 11.85
C THR A 77 -16.02 12.20 12.06
N ASP A 78 -14.79 12.13 11.62
CA ASP A 78 -13.90 13.28 11.51
C ASP A 78 -14.06 13.89 10.11
N ASN A 79 -14.60 15.12 10.07
CA ASN A 79 -14.68 15.90 8.83
C ASN A 79 -13.47 16.82 8.67
N GLY A 80 -12.49 16.70 9.57
CA GLY A 80 -11.33 17.57 9.61
C GLY A 80 -10.30 17.20 8.56
N THR A 81 -9.62 18.20 8.06
CA THR A 81 -8.43 18.01 7.21
C THR A 81 -7.20 17.61 8.02
N THR A 82 -7.30 17.55 9.34
CA THR A 82 -6.17 17.38 10.27
C THR A 82 -5.70 15.94 10.35
N TYR A 83 -6.60 14.98 10.21
CA TYR A 83 -6.30 13.55 10.41
C TYR A 83 -6.41 12.70 9.17
N LYS A 84 -6.83 13.25 8.04
CA LYS A 84 -6.86 12.43 6.83
C LYS A 84 -5.48 11.90 6.48
N GLN A 85 -5.44 10.74 5.92
CA GLN A 85 -4.22 10.17 5.39
C GLN A 85 -3.58 11.18 4.43
N GLY A 86 -2.29 11.43 4.63
CA GLY A 86 -1.57 12.48 3.93
C GLY A 86 -1.78 12.45 2.43
N GLY A 87 -2.12 13.60 1.92
CA GLY A 87 -2.03 13.88 0.50
C GLY A 87 -3.13 13.34 -0.41
N GLY A 88 -4.16 12.62 0.05
CA GLY A 88 -5.13 12.44 -0.95
C GLY A 88 -5.98 11.23 -1.00
N VAL A 89 -6.33 10.80 0.10
CA VAL A 89 -7.46 9.93 0.19
C VAL A 89 -8.70 10.64 -0.30
N ILE A 90 -9.54 9.93 -0.95
CA ILE A 90 -10.56 10.37 -1.90
C ILE A 90 -11.55 11.36 -1.32
N GLU A 91 -11.73 11.42 -0.01
CA GLU A 91 -12.60 12.40 0.64
C GLU A 91 -11.98 12.94 1.93
N ASN A 92 -12.58 14.00 2.51
CA ASN A 92 -12.05 14.62 3.72
C ASN A 92 -12.69 14.04 4.99
N LYS A 93 -12.98 12.73 5.01
CA LYS A 93 -13.62 12.07 6.13
C LYS A 93 -12.81 10.87 6.58
N ALA A 94 -12.85 10.61 7.86
CA ALA A 94 -12.27 9.43 8.49
C ALA A 94 -13.10 9.10 9.75
N GLN A 95 -12.94 7.93 10.31
CA GLN A 95 -13.68 7.51 11.49
C GLN A 95 -12.78 7.47 12.73
N ASN A 96 -13.08 8.29 13.74
CA ASN A 96 -12.48 8.14 15.05
C ASN A 96 -12.94 6.83 15.67
N LEU A 97 -12.03 5.98 16.08
CA LEU A 97 -12.29 4.76 16.82
C LEU A 97 -12.15 5.04 18.31
N ILE A 98 -13.26 5.11 19.01
CA ILE A 98 -13.32 5.45 20.43
C ILE A 98 -13.60 4.19 21.23
N LYS A 99 -12.74 3.86 22.20
CA LYS A 99 -12.91 2.73 23.11
C LYS A 99 -13.08 3.23 24.54
N ASN A 100 -14.17 2.83 25.20
CA ASN A 100 -14.41 3.11 26.61
C ASN A 100 -13.67 2.13 27.54
N ASP A 101 -13.91 2.22 28.84
CA ASP A 101 -13.29 1.44 29.90
C ASP A 101 -13.99 0.08 30.20
N THR A 102 -14.92 -0.35 29.34
CA THR A 102 -15.74 -1.54 29.64
C THR A 102 -15.01 -2.85 29.34
N ASN A 103 -14.44 -2.98 28.13
CA ASN A 103 -13.79 -4.19 27.64
C ASN A 103 -12.36 -3.89 27.18
N ALA A 104 -11.49 -4.91 27.21
CA ALA A 104 -10.14 -4.77 26.66
C ALA A 104 -10.14 -4.67 25.13
N THR A 105 -11.08 -5.33 24.47
CA THR A 105 -11.29 -5.28 23.02
C THR A 105 -12.54 -4.47 22.71
N ALA A 106 -12.44 -3.53 21.78
CA ALA A 106 -13.56 -2.81 21.22
C ALA A 106 -13.72 -3.20 19.75
N ILE A 107 -14.95 -3.23 19.27
CA ILE A 107 -15.33 -3.69 17.93
C ILE A 107 -16.12 -2.60 17.23
N TRP A 108 -15.85 -2.41 15.94
CA TRP A 108 -16.60 -1.52 15.05
C TRP A 108 -16.94 -2.29 13.79
N THR A 109 -18.18 -2.21 13.35
CA THR A 109 -18.70 -2.96 12.21
C THR A 109 -19.37 -2.04 11.21
N ILE A 110 -19.11 -2.26 9.93
CA ILE A 110 -19.91 -1.80 8.81
C ILE A 110 -20.59 -3.05 8.26
N THR A 111 -21.90 -3.02 8.14
CA THR A 111 -22.69 -4.01 7.42
C THR A 111 -23.28 -3.36 6.19
N ASP A 112 -23.44 -4.11 5.12
CA ASP A 112 -23.97 -3.58 3.86
C ASP A 112 -22.99 -2.54 3.26
N LEU A 113 -21.73 -2.95 3.13
CA LEU A 113 -20.76 -2.22 2.32
C LEU A 113 -21.32 -2.18 0.89
N ASP A 114 -21.59 -0.98 0.38
CA ASP A 114 -22.13 -0.76 -0.97
C ASP A 114 -21.06 -1.03 -2.05
N THR A 115 -20.71 -2.31 -2.19
CA THR A 115 -19.63 -2.76 -3.06
C THR A 115 -20.07 -3.89 -3.96
N GLU A 116 -21.12 -3.64 -4.72
CA GLU A 116 -21.60 -4.60 -5.69
C GLU A 116 -20.44 -5.12 -6.56
N GLY A 117 -20.14 -6.41 -6.45
CA GLY A 117 -19.21 -7.12 -7.31
C GLY A 117 -17.76 -7.17 -6.81
N SER A 118 -17.46 -6.86 -5.56
CA SER A 118 -16.12 -7.02 -5.00
C SER A 118 -15.92 -8.41 -4.41
N ASN A 119 -15.57 -9.37 -5.23
CA ASN A 119 -15.05 -10.65 -4.77
C ASN A 119 -13.59 -10.48 -4.39
N ILE A 120 -13.26 -10.65 -3.12
CA ILE A 120 -11.88 -10.73 -2.66
C ILE A 120 -11.49 -12.19 -2.53
N THR A 121 -10.35 -12.53 -3.11
CA THR A 121 -9.71 -13.83 -2.93
C THR A 121 -8.45 -13.66 -2.08
N SER A 122 -7.91 -14.74 -1.55
CA SER A 122 -6.65 -14.73 -0.79
C SER A 122 -5.43 -14.22 -1.58
N THR A 123 -5.60 -13.95 -2.88
CA THR A 123 -4.56 -13.42 -3.77
C THR A 123 -4.73 -11.94 -4.07
N ASP A 124 -5.81 -11.31 -3.56
CA ASP A 124 -6.08 -9.91 -3.81
C ASP A 124 -5.46 -9.01 -2.75
N TYR A 125 -5.05 -7.83 -3.17
CA TYR A 125 -4.60 -6.79 -2.25
C TYR A 125 -5.78 -6.20 -1.51
N VAL A 126 -5.63 -6.07 -0.21
CA VAL A 126 -6.53 -5.33 0.67
C VAL A 126 -5.71 -4.37 1.48
N SER A 127 -6.13 -3.13 1.58
CA SER A 127 -5.46 -2.13 2.38
C SER A 127 -6.43 -1.21 3.11
N LEU A 128 -5.97 -0.70 4.23
CA LEU A 128 -6.63 0.34 4.99
C LEU A 128 -5.59 1.18 5.72
N TRP A 129 -6.01 2.34 6.24
CA TRP A 129 -5.16 3.22 7.01
C TRP A 129 -5.61 3.29 8.45
N LEU A 130 -4.67 3.17 9.38
CA LEU A 130 -4.87 3.35 10.81
C LEU A 130 -3.93 4.45 11.32
N TYR A 131 -4.50 5.54 11.83
CA TYR A 131 -3.76 6.58 12.49
C TYR A 131 -3.66 6.31 13.99
N ILE A 132 -2.48 6.56 14.56
CA ILE A 132 -2.22 6.53 16.01
C ILE A 132 -1.61 7.87 16.38
N LYS A 133 -2.26 8.59 17.27
CA LYS A 133 -1.97 9.99 17.57
C LYS A 133 -0.56 10.24 18.11
N ASP A 134 -0.16 9.47 19.10
CA ASP A 134 1.09 9.67 19.81
C ASP A 134 1.55 8.39 20.53
N ALA A 135 2.73 8.45 21.15
CA ALA A 135 3.28 7.32 21.90
C ALA A 135 2.41 6.90 23.10
N THR A 136 1.56 7.80 23.62
CA THR A 136 0.65 7.46 24.73
C THR A 136 -0.51 6.62 24.23
N ALA A 137 -1.10 6.97 23.08
CA ALA A 137 -2.12 6.17 22.44
C ALA A 137 -1.57 4.79 22.02
N LEU A 138 -0.38 4.76 21.40
CA LEU A 138 0.30 3.50 21.03
C LEU A 138 0.57 2.60 22.23
N ALA A 139 1.02 3.15 23.36
CA ALA A 139 1.32 2.40 24.58
C ALA A 139 0.08 1.78 25.26
N LYS A 140 -1.13 2.25 24.95
CA LYS A 140 -2.38 1.66 25.41
C LYS A 140 -2.72 0.38 24.67
N LEU A 141 -2.27 0.23 23.42
CA LEU A 141 -2.51 -0.97 22.63
C LEU A 141 -1.85 -2.19 23.27
N LYS A 142 -2.46 -3.36 23.10
CA LYS A 142 -1.95 -4.61 23.65
C LYS A 142 -0.52 -4.88 23.17
N THR A 143 0.41 -4.96 24.09
CA THR A 143 1.85 -5.07 23.79
C THR A 143 2.32 -6.48 23.44
N SER A 144 1.49 -7.50 23.61
CA SER A 144 1.82 -8.90 23.30
C SER A 144 0.66 -9.60 22.59
N GLY A 145 0.90 -10.04 21.38
CA GLY A 145 -0.11 -10.60 20.49
C GLY A 145 -0.95 -9.51 19.81
N THR A 146 -1.95 -9.94 19.06
CA THR A 146 -2.78 -9.06 18.23
C THR A 146 -3.38 -7.90 19.03
N CYS A 147 -3.10 -6.68 18.59
CA CYS A 147 -3.70 -5.46 19.13
C CYS A 147 -4.68 -4.81 18.14
N PHE A 148 -4.55 -5.09 16.87
CA PHE A 148 -5.44 -4.62 15.82
C PHE A 148 -5.78 -5.78 14.88
N GLU A 149 -7.06 -5.91 14.53
CA GLU A 149 -7.54 -6.85 13.53
C GLU A 149 -8.57 -6.16 12.63
N ALA A 150 -8.41 -6.32 11.33
CA ALA A 150 -9.38 -5.91 10.33
C ALA A 150 -9.93 -7.16 9.65
N LYS A 151 -11.25 -7.37 9.71
CA LYS A 151 -11.96 -8.48 9.08
C LYS A 151 -12.84 -7.94 7.97
N PHE A 152 -12.87 -8.61 6.84
CA PHE A 152 -13.68 -8.25 5.69
C PHE A 152 -14.15 -9.51 4.97
N GLY A 153 -15.43 -9.57 4.67
CA GLY A 153 -16.05 -10.75 4.08
C GLY A 153 -17.55 -10.65 3.92
N GLU A 154 -18.19 -11.79 3.69
CA GLU A 154 -19.63 -11.90 3.48
C GLU A 154 -20.41 -11.62 4.77
N ASP A 155 -19.89 -12.10 5.89
CA ASP A 155 -20.52 -12.02 7.21
C ASP A 155 -19.49 -12.21 8.33
N THR A 156 -19.95 -12.29 9.58
CA THR A 156 -19.12 -12.49 10.78
C THR A 156 -18.52 -13.90 10.92
N SER A 157 -18.84 -14.83 10.02
CA SER A 157 -18.39 -16.23 10.04
C SER A 157 -17.55 -16.60 8.83
N ASN A 158 -17.67 -15.82 7.75
CA ASN A 158 -16.98 -16.03 6.47
C ASN A 158 -16.24 -14.74 6.08
N TYR A 159 -14.98 -14.63 6.46
CA TYR A 159 -14.18 -13.43 6.26
C TYR A 159 -12.69 -13.73 6.11
N TYR A 160 -11.98 -12.80 5.51
CA TYR A 160 -10.53 -12.67 5.62
C TYR A 160 -10.17 -11.69 6.74
N SER A 161 -9.02 -11.89 7.39
CA SER A 161 -8.53 -10.94 8.39
C SER A 161 -7.05 -10.61 8.22
N ILE A 162 -6.70 -9.37 8.56
CA ILE A 162 -5.34 -8.88 8.72
C ILE A 162 -5.14 -8.52 10.19
N THR A 163 -4.08 -9.04 10.80
CA THR A 163 -3.75 -8.76 12.19
C THR A 163 -2.45 -7.97 12.32
N LYS A 164 -2.37 -7.11 13.35
CA LYS A 164 -1.12 -6.41 13.71
C LYS A 164 -0.88 -6.49 15.21
N GLU A 165 0.40 -6.62 15.59
CA GLU A 165 0.87 -6.41 16.95
C GLU A 165 1.25 -4.94 17.16
N ALA A 166 1.35 -4.47 18.39
CA ALA A 166 1.73 -3.09 18.66
C ALA A 166 3.15 -2.75 18.16
N SER A 167 4.02 -3.76 18.04
CA SER A 167 5.36 -3.61 17.47
C SER A 167 5.38 -3.34 15.96
N ASP A 168 4.30 -3.67 15.26
CA ASP A 168 4.14 -3.47 13.82
C ASP A 168 3.58 -2.09 13.49
N LEU A 169 3.18 -1.35 14.52
CA LEU A 169 2.51 -0.05 14.39
C LEU A 169 3.42 1.08 14.91
N GLY A 170 3.31 2.23 14.26
CA GLY A 170 4.00 3.46 14.64
C GLY A 170 3.03 4.59 14.97
N VAL A 171 3.57 5.65 15.54
CA VAL A 171 2.85 6.92 15.70
C VAL A 171 2.64 7.56 14.34
N GLY A 172 1.45 8.11 14.09
CA GLY A 172 1.04 8.65 12.81
C GLY A 172 0.23 7.65 12.01
N TRP A 173 0.20 7.80 10.70
CA TRP A 173 -0.51 6.94 9.79
C TRP A 173 0.24 5.63 9.56
N ASN A 174 -0.45 4.51 9.73
CA ASN A 174 -0.01 3.16 9.42
C ASN A 174 -0.82 2.65 8.24
N TRP A 175 -0.15 2.32 7.15
CA TRP A 175 -0.78 1.63 6.05
C TRP A 175 -0.77 0.13 6.33
N ILE A 176 -1.96 -0.43 6.49
CA ILE A 176 -2.17 -1.85 6.78
C ILE A 176 -2.65 -2.51 5.50
N TYR A 177 -1.92 -3.48 5.02
CA TYR A 177 -2.21 -4.12 3.74
C TYR A 177 -1.88 -5.61 3.78
N SER A 178 -2.51 -6.35 2.88
CA SER A 178 -2.16 -7.71 2.51
C SER A 178 -1.60 -7.73 1.10
N TYR A 179 -0.56 -8.48 0.89
CA TYR A 179 0.12 -8.64 -0.38
C TYR A 179 0.13 -10.12 -0.79
N PRO A 180 -0.11 -10.49 -2.08
CA PRO A 180 -0.30 -11.87 -2.51
C PRO A 180 0.84 -12.82 -2.16
N ASP A 181 2.08 -12.36 -2.19
CA ASP A 181 3.25 -13.18 -1.86
C ASP A 181 3.46 -13.37 -0.35
N THR A 182 2.78 -12.59 0.47
CA THR A 182 2.80 -12.70 1.94
C THR A 182 1.50 -13.31 2.47
N VAL A 183 1.09 -14.43 1.90
CA VAL A 183 -0.14 -15.18 2.28
C VAL A 183 -0.28 -15.41 3.78
N ALA A 184 0.81 -15.28 4.55
CA ALA A 184 0.79 -15.37 6.01
C ALA A 184 0.05 -14.20 6.69
N ASP A 185 -0.11 -13.05 6.01
CA ASP A 185 -0.73 -11.87 6.60
C ASP A 185 -2.26 -11.83 6.40
N LEU A 186 -2.79 -12.66 5.50
CA LEU A 186 -4.22 -12.77 5.24
C LEU A 186 -4.72 -14.14 5.71
N THR A 187 -5.57 -14.15 6.73
CA THR A 187 -6.16 -15.38 7.28
C THR A 187 -7.61 -15.51 6.85
N GLU A 188 -7.98 -16.63 6.23
CA GLU A 188 -9.37 -16.95 5.90
C GLU A 188 -10.03 -17.68 7.08
N THR A 189 -11.21 -17.23 7.45
CA THR A 189 -12.12 -17.91 8.41
C THR A 189 -13.40 -18.26 7.68
N GLY A 190 -13.84 -19.52 7.84
CA GLY A 190 -14.97 -20.04 7.08
C GLY A 190 -14.62 -20.26 5.61
N THR A 191 -15.51 -19.89 4.70
CA THR A 191 -15.29 -19.92 3.25
C THR A 191 -15.90 -18.66 2.64
N VAL A 192 -15.05 -17.80 2.13
CA VAL A 192 -15.48 -16.55 1.47
C VAL A 192 -15.69 -16.84 -0.02
N THR A 193 -16.94 -16.75 -0.48
CA THR A 193 -17.31 -17.07 -1.87
C THR A 193 -18.09 -15.97 -2.57
N GLY A 194 -18.49 -14.95 -1.84
CA GLY A 194 -19.34 -13.87 -2.31
C GLY A 194 -18.70 -12.49 -2.24
N ASP A 195 -19.52 -11.49 -2.37
CA ASP A 195 -19.13 -10.10 -2.26
C ASP A 195 -18.80 -9.74 -0.80
N ILE A 196 -17.99 -8.70 -0.62
CA ILE A 196 -17.69 -8.22 0.72
C ILE A 196 -18.80 -7.28 1.18
N ASP A 197 -19.63 -7.77 2.09
CA ASP A 197 -20.74 -7.02 2.67
C ASP A 197 -20.43 -6.51 4.09
N THR A 198 -19.46 -7.13 4.75
CA THR A 198 -19.16 -6.85 6.16
C THR A 198 -17.69 -6.51 6.35
N PHE A 199 -17.47 -5.42 7.08
CA PHE A 199 -16.15 -5.00 7.53
C PHE A 199 -16.15 -4.80 9.04
N ILE A 200 -15.17 -5.39 9.74
CA ILE A 200 -15.05 -5.32 11.19
C ILE A 200 -13.64 -4.87 11.54
N LEU A 201 -13.56 -3.87 12.40
CA LEU A 201 -12.31 -3.46 13.04
C LEU A 201 -12.34 -3.86 14.50
N GLU A 202 -11.25 -4.41 14.99
CA GLU A 202 -11.06 -4.71 16.41
C GLU A 202 -9.77 -4.06 16.92
N ILE A 203 -9.86 -3.35 18.04
CA ILE A 203 -8.69 -2.87 18.76
C ILE A 203 -8.71 -3.44 20.16
N THR A 204 -7.58 -4.07 20.52
CA THR A 204 -7.36 -4.61 21.86
C THR A 204 -6.31 -3.76 22.59
N THR A 205 -6.64 -3.33 23.79
CA THR A 205 -5.76 -2.60 24.70
C THR A 205 -5.16 -3.53 25.76
N ASN A 206 -4.13 -3.06 26.48
CA ASN A 206 -3.51 -3.85 27.56
C ASN A 206 -4.49 -4.20 28.67
N ASN A 207 -5.39 -3.26 28.99
CA ASN A 207 -6.38 -3.43 30.05
C ASN A 207 -7.75 -2.91 29.57
N SER A 208 -8.82 -3.38 30.19
CA SER A 208 -10.17 -2.87 29.91
C SER A 208 -10.30 -1.36 30.21
N THR A 209 -9.55 -0.86 31.18
CA THR A 209 -9.56 0.54 31.61
C THR A 209 -8.71 1.46 30.72
N ASP A 210 -7.98 0.94 29.75
CA ASP A 210 -7.22 1.76 28.80
C ASP A 210 -8.19 2.32 27.74
N GLU A 211 -8.63 3.55 27.93
CA GLU A 211 -9.52 4.24 27.02
C GLU A 211 -8.78 4.84 25.84
N LEU A 212 -9.40 4.76 24.65
CA LEU A 212 -9.01 5.51 23.46
C LEU A 212 -10.07 6.57 23.20
N VAL A 213 -9.69 7.84 23.29
CA VAL A 213 -10.61 8.97 23.04
C VAL A 213 -10.57 9.39 21.57
N ALA A 214 -11.52 10.23 21.15
CA ALA A 214 -11.55 10.76 19.79
C ALA A 214 -10.19 11.37 19.41
N GLY A 215 -9.66 10.97 18.27
CA GLY A 215 -8.35 11.36 17.78
C GLY A 215 -7.18 10.49 18.23
N ASP A 216 -7.33 9.61 19.22
CA ASP A 216 -6.26 8.68 19.63
C ASP A 216 -6.00 7.63 18.54
N THR A 217 -7.06 7.06 17.95
CA THR A 217 -7.01 6.15 16.82
C THR A 217 -8.05 6.50 15.77
N ILE A 218 -7.67 6.49 14.50
CA ILE A 218 -8.54 6.88 13.39
C ILE A 218 -8.39 5.85 12.26
N TYR A 219 -9.51 5.42 11.72
CA TYR A 219 -9.59 4.57 10.54
C TYR A 219 -9.92 5.39 9.30
N ASP A 220 -9.30 5.03 8.20
CA ASP A 220 -9.60 5.58 6.89
C ASP A 220 -9.39 4.53 5.79
N LEU A 221 -10.18 4.63 4.76
CA LEU A 221 -10.09 3.97 3.45
C LEU A 221 -9.85 2.46 3.46
N LEU A 222 -10.92 1.66 3.36
CA LEU A 222 -10.83 0.26 2.96
C LEU A 222 -10.81 0.16 1.44
N HIS A 223 -9.78 -0.48 0.93
CA HIS A 223 -9.51 -0.57 -0.51
C HIS A 223 -9.13 -1.99 -0.90
N CYS A 224 -9.87 -2.57 -1.85
CA CYS A 224 -9.64 -3.91 -2.38
C CYS A 224 -9.35 -3.84 -3.87
N TYR A 225 -8.36 -4.61 -4.35
CA TYR A 225 -7.94 -4.60 -5.74
C TYR A 225 -7.24 -5.91 -6.12
N THR A 226 -7.16 -6.16 -7.42
CA THR A 226 -6.48 -7.34 -7.96
C THR A 226 -4.97 -7.20 -7.86
N ASP A 227 -4.25 -8.31 -7.91
CA ASP A 227 -2.80 -8.40 -7.80
C ASP A 227 -2.01 -7.91 -9.03
N THR A 228 -2.67 -7.29 -10.00
CA THR A 228 -2.01 -6.80 -11.21
C THR A 228 -1.10 -5.62 -10.92
N GLN A 229 0.20 -5.80 -11.10
CA GLN A 229 1.20 -4.75 -10.88
C GLN A 229 1.06 -3.60 -11.87
N LEU A 230 1.25 -2.37 -11.39
CA LEU A 230 1.38 -1.20 -12.25
C LEU A 230 2.70 -1.24 -13.01
N ILE A 231 2.61 -1.39 -14.33
CA ILE A 231 3.75 -1.36 -15.24
C ILE A 231 3.59 -0.18 -16.19
N LYS A 232 4.53 0.74 -16.18
CA LYS A 232 4.53 1.90 -17.07
C LYS A 232 5.60 1.75 -18.14
N SER A 233 5.20 1.91 -19.40
CA SER A 233 6.16 1.99 -20.50
C SER A 233 6.78 3.37 -20.56
N ILE A 234 7.97 3.43 -21.16
CA ILE A 234 8.65 4.69 -21.46
C ILE A 234 7.75 5.60 -22.33
N GLU A 235 7.72 6.89 -22.04
CA GLU A 235 6.94 7.86 -22.85
C GLU A 235 7.45 7.96 -24.30
N ALA A 236 6.52 8.25 -25.22
CA ALA A 236 6.82 8.45 -26.62
C ALA A 236 7.85 9.51 -26.83
N SER A 237 8.84 9.69 -27.28
CA SER A 237 9.94 10.68 -27.38
C SER A 237 11.14 10.36 -26.49
N TYR A 238 11.06 9.30 -25.71
CA TYR A 238 12.16 8.79 -24.91
C TYR A 238 12.58 7.40 -25.37
N PRO A 239 13.81 6.97 -25.10
CA PRO A 239 14.87 7.71 -24.44
C PRO A 239 15.43 8.86 -25.27
N THR A 240 15.94 9.90 -24.60
CA THR A 240 16.72 10.97 -25.24
C THR A 240 18.21 10.79 -24.90
N PHE A 241 19.07 11.11 -25.87
CA PHE A 241 20.51 10.92 -25.73
C PHE A 241 21.25 12.25 -25.83
N ASN A 242 22.12 12.50 -24.87
CA ASN A 242 23.06 13.62 -24.94
C ASN A 242 24.47 13.08 -25.17
N THR A 243 24.93 13.16 -26.41
CA THR A 243 26.25 12.63 -26.80
C THR A 243 27.41 13.48 -26.26
N THR A 244 27.18 14.76 -25.88
CA THR A 244 28.17 15.62 -25.26
C THR A 244 28.43 15.16 -23.80
N ASN A 245 27.38 15.01 -23.05
CA ASN A 245 27.46 14.61 -21.63
C ASN A 245 27.47 13.09 -21.41
N LYS A 246 27.35 12.30 -22.49
CA LYS A 246 27.28 10.83 -22.43
C LYS A 246 26.14 10.34 -21.55
N THR A 247 24.97 10.98 -21.63
CA THR A 247 23.81 10.61 -20.83
C THR A 247 22.67 10.10 -21.70
N ALA A 248 21.92 9.13 -21.17
CA ALA A 248 20.63 8.69 -21.68
C ALA A 248 19.56 9.03 -20.62
N SER A 249 18.47 9.66 -21.05
CA SER A 249 17.38 10.00 -20.14
C SER A 249 16.10 9.29 -20.58
N THR A 250 15.42 8.67 -19.63
CA THR A 250 14.10 8.06 -19.81
C THR A 250 13.05 8.83 -19.03
N ARG A 251 11.81 8.71 -19.43
CA ARG A 251 10.68 9.29 -18.69
C ARG A 251 9.48 8.36 -18.72
N PHE A 252 8.87 8.22 -17.57
CA PHE A 252 7.67 7.41 -17.34
C PHE A 252 6.60 8.29 -16.70
N LYS A 253 5.35 8.01 -17.04
CA LYS A 253 4.20 8.76 -16.55
C LYS A 253 3.22 7.85 -15.85
N VAL A 254 2.81 8.23 -14.64
CA VAL A 254 1.71 7.63 -13.88
C VAL A 254 0.55 8.61 -13.91
N ALA A 255 -0.57 8.18 -14.47
CA ALA A 255 -1.73 9.06 -14.66
C ALA A 255 -2.44 9.36 -13.33
N VAL A 256 -3.30 10.38 -13.36
CA VAL A 256 -4.12 10.79 -12.20
C VAL A 256 -5.04 9.68 -11.67
N THR A 257 -5.38 8.69 -12.50
CA THR A 257 -6.25 7.56 -12.16
C THR A 257 -5.50 6.31 -11.69
N GLU A 258 -4.17 6.37 -11.57
CA GLU A 258 -3.34 5.20 -11.28
C GLU A 258 -2.60 5.36 -9.94
N ALA A 259 -2.42 4.28 -9.21
CA ALA A 259 -1.67 4.20 -7.95
C ALA A 259 -2.14 5.18 -6.86
N ASN A 260 -3.40 5.60 -6.86
CA ASN A 260 -3.92 6.53 -5.86
C ASN A 260 -4.08 5.84 -4.50
N GLY A 261 -3.83 6.60 -3.43
CA GLY A 261 -3.88 6.10 -2.07
C GLY A 261 -2.61 5.38 -1.60
N PHE A 262 -1.56 5.35 -2.43
CA PHE A 262 -0.28 4.73 -2.09
C PHE A 262 0.81 5.77 -1.88
N ASP A 263 1.60 5.57 -0.82
CA ASP A 263 2.88 6.25 -0.65
C ASP A 263 3.93 5.49 -1.44
N ILE A 264 4.32 6.04 -2.57
CA ILE A 264 5.30 5.41 -3.45
C ILE A 264 6.68 5.59 -2.83
N THR A 265 7.26 4.49 -2.38
CA THR A 265 8.60 4.46 -1.77
C THR A 265 9.60 3.65 -2.57
N GLU A 266 9.15 2.90 -3.57
CA GLU A 266 9.99 1.96 -4.30
C GLU A 266 9.83 2.16 -5.81
N VAL A 267 10.95 2.16 -6.53
CA VAL A 267 11.00 2.35 -7.99
C VAL A 267 11.95 1.33 -8.61
N GLY A 268 11.46 0.58 -9.59
CA GLY A 268 12.27 -0.37 -10.35
C GLY A 268 12.22 -0.07 -11.85
N VAL A 269 13.36 -0.12 -12.50
CA VAL A 269 13.49 0.01 -13.96
C VAL A 269 13.77 -1.35 -14.56
N PHE A 270 13.05 -1.68 -15.62
CA PHE A 270 13.07 -3.01 -16.23
C PHE A 270 13.28 -2.94 -17.74
N SER A 271 13.81 -4.06 -18.28
CA SER A 271 13.93 -4.26 -19.72
C SER A 271 12.57 -4.58 -20.37
N LYS A 272 12.53 -4.52 -21.70
CA LYS A 272 11.35 -4.86 -22.52
C LYS A 272 11.18 -6.36 -22.79
N ASP A 273 12.06 -7.18 -22.27
CA ASP A 273 12.01 -8.64 -22.46
C ASP A 273 10.63 -9.20 -22.13
N ALA A 274 10.26 -10.33 -22.72
CA ALA A 274 9.00 -11.03 -22.44
C ALA A 274 8.85 -11.36 -20.93
N THR A 275 9.98 -11.63 -20.26
CA THR A 275 10.11 -11.65 -18.82
C THR A 275 10.98 -10.45 -18.44
N PRO A 276 10.41 -9.32 -18.02
CA PRO A 276 11.17 -8.11 -17.73
C PRO A 276 12.26 -8.33 -16.68
N ILE A 277 13.47 -7.90 -17.00
CA ILE A 277 14.63 -8.03 -16.12
C ILE A 277 14.81 -6.71 -15.37
N MET A 278 14.90 -6.76 -14.04
CA MET A 278 15.19 -5.59 -13.22
C MET A 278 16.61 -5.11 -13.49
N ILE A 279 16.74 -3.90 -14.01
CA ILE A 279 18.00 -3.25 -14.33
C ILE A 279 18.50 -2.45 -13.14
N SER A 280 17.62 -1.63 -12.57
CA SER A 280 17.93 -0.85 -11.35
C SER A 280 16.76 -0.87 -10.38
N HIS A 281 17.08 -0.71 -9.11
CA HIS A 281 16.16 -0.68 -8.00
C HIS A 281 16.54 0.48 -7.07
N ASP A 282 15.56 1.25 -6.65
CA ASP A 282 15.73 2.39 -5.76
C ASP A 282 14.60 2.48 -4.74
N VAL A 283 14.94 2.90 -3.52
CA VAL A 283 13.98 3.31 -2.49
C VAL A 283 14.09 4.80 -2.33
N ILE A 284 12.97 5.47 -2.47
CA ILE A 284 12.84 6.93 -2.42
C ILE A 284 12.11 7.37 -1.17
N ASP A 285 12.20 8.64 -0.81
CA ASP A 285 11.32 9.22 0.20
C ASP A 285 9.88 9.10 -0.29
N GLY A 286 8.97 8.65 0.57
CA GLY A 286 7.59 8.34 0.20
C GLY A 286 6.88 9.55 -0.40
N GLU A 287 6.25 9.34 -1.55
CA GLU A 287 5.45 10.35 -2.25
C GLU A 287 4.01 9.86 -2.35
N SER A 288 3.10 10.50 -1.62
CA SER A 288 1.67 10.15 -1.62
C SER A 288 1.05 10.48 -2.97
N LYS A 289 0.48 9.47 -3.62
CA LYS A 289 -0.19 9.61 -4.91
C LYS A 289 -1.69 9.78 -4.73
N THR A 290 -2.22 10.88 -5.27
CA THR A 290 -3.64 11.25 -5.15
C THR A 290 -4.34 11.28 -6.51
N THR A 291 -5.67 11.34 -6.50
CA THR A 291 -6.49 11.49 -7.72
C THR A 291 -6.28 12.83 -8.45
N SER A 292 -5.58 13.77 -7.82
CA SER A 292 -5.26 15.08 -8.39
C SER A 292 -3.85 15.13 -9.01
N ASP A 293 -3.02 14.13 -8.75
CA ASP A 293 -1.61 14.16 -9.10
C ASP A 293 -1.28 13.28 -10.29
N GLU A 294 -0.41 13.78 -11.14
CA GLU A 294 0.27 13.02 -12.17
C GLU A 294 1.75 12.92 -11.80
N PHE A 295 2.27 11.71 -11.64
CA PHE A 295 3.69 11.52 -11.34
C PHE A 295 4.49 11.30 -12.61
N ARG A 296 5.68 11.91 -12.67
CA ARG A 296 6.66 11.70 -13.73
C ARG A 296 7.99 11.30 -13.13
N PHE A 297 8.41 10.11 -13.46
CA PHE A 297 9.72 9.59 -13.09
C PHE A 297 10.69 9.80 -14.23
N ASN A 298 11.77 10.52 -13.96
CA ASN A 298 12.84 10.72 -14.91
C ASN A 298 14.08 10.02 -14.40
N THR A 299 14.66 9.17 -15.23
CA THR A 299 15.99 8.60 -14.96
C THR A 299 17.01 9.24 -15.90
N THR A 300 18.23 9.37 -15.46
CA THR A 300 19.34 9.77 -16.29
C THR A 300 20.54 8.91 -15.97
N ASP A 301 20.94 8.13 -16.95
CA ASP A 301 22.09 7.24 -16.86
C ASP A 301 23.27 7.90 -17.54
N GLU A 302 24.40 8.00 -16.85
CA GLU A 302 25.68 8.50 -17.37
C GLU A 302 26.59 7.30 -17.66
N VAL A 303 27.20 7.31 -18.88
CA VAL A 303 28.06 6.22 -19.36
C VAL A 303 29.51 6.69 -19.47
#